data_53c5ffcb829a4bec65f9ebfa8959acbb
#
_entry.id   53c5ffcb829a4bec65f9ebfa8959acbb
#
_cell.length_a   1.000
_cell.length_b   1.000
_cell.length_c   1.000
_cell.angle_alpha   90.00
_cell.angle_beta   90.00
_cell.angle_gamma   90.00
#
_symmetry.space_group_name_H-M   'P 1'
#
loop_
_entity.id
_entity.type
_entity.pdbx_description
1 polymer ?
#
loop_
_entity_poly.entity_id
_entity_poly.type
_entity_poly.pdbx_seq_one_letter_code
_entity_poly.pdbx_strand_id
1 'polypeptide(L)'
;MGRPSGISATGHPLLISLRQTNETLRIMNRSGNRPSHEGAAAECDIVVAELRTAGFRNILMCGDTDYSQTEHLDRWNSAGLRFHFGCDARLNLKEKADLLDESVWRRLKRPAKYDVKTTLRVKRDRVKEQIVVAREYLNIVLKNEDVAEFDYQPTACKQSYRMICIRTGPTW
;
A
#
# COMPACT_ATOMS: atom_id res chain seq x y z
N MET A 1 9.49 27.37 -41.10
CA MET A 1 9.87 25.99 -40.70
C MET A 1 9.55 25.80 -39.22
N GLY A 2 8.40 25.21 -38.96
CA GLY A 2 7.95 24.90 -37.57
C GLY A 2 8.72 23.71 -37.05
N ARG A 3 9.31 23.80 -35.86
CA ARG A 3 9.87 22.65 -35.14
C ARG A 3 8.75 21.67 -34.80
N PRO A 4 8.90 20.38 -35.02
CA PRO A 4 7.93 19.41 -34.52
C PRO A 4 7.99 19.45 -33.00
N SER A 5 6.84 19.69 -32.37
CA SER A 5 6.67 19.54 -30.93
C SER A 5 6.94 18.09 -30.58
N GLY A 6 8.10 17.82 -30.01
CA GLY A 6 8.43 16.50 -29.50
C GLY A 6 7.42 16.10 -28.45
N ILE A 7 6.57 15.14 -28.77
CA ILE A 7 5.73 14.46 -27.81
C ILE A 7 6.69 13.65 -26.93
N SER A 8 6.98 14.16 -25.75
CA SER A 8 7.61 13.38 -24.69
C SER A 8 6.64 12.27 -24.29
N ALA A 9 6.80 11.11 -24.90
CA ALA A 9 6.10 9.90 -24.50
C ALA A 9 6.68 9.45 -23.15
N THR A 10 6.22 10.04 -22.07
CA THR A 10 6.45 9.50 -20.72
C THR A 10 5.70 8.18 -20.65
N GLY A 11 6.44 7.07 -20.84
CA GLY A 11 5.88 5.74 -20.68
C GLY A 11 5.57 5.48 -19.20
N HIS A 12 4.43 4.84 -18.91
CA HIS A 12 4.08 4.32 -17.59
C HIS A 12 4.19 2.80 -17.62
N PRO A 13 5.37 2.23 -17.35
CA PRO A 13 5.54 0.78 -17.37
C PRO A 13 4.74 0.14 -16.22
N LEU A 14 4.05 -0.95 -16.51
CA LEU A 14 3.55 -1.88 -15.52
C LEU A 14 4.67 -2.86 -15.19
N LEU A 15 5.01 -2.97 -13.92
CA LEU A 15 6.05 -3.85 -13.41
C LEU A 15 5.45 -4.85 -12.42
N ILE A 16 5.71 -6.14 -12.65
CA ILE A 16 5.41 -7.21 -11.70
C ILE A 16 6.73 -7.85 -11.30
N SER A 17 6.98 -7.94 -9.99
CA SER A 17 8.23 -8.47 -9.44
C SER A 17 7.98 -9.41 -8.27
N LEU A 18 8.93 -10.29 -8.03
CA LEU A 18 9.02 -11.12 -6.84
C LEU A 18 9.52 -10.26 -5.66
N ARG A 19 8.68 -10.13 -4.63
CA ARG A 19 8.99 -9.26 -3.48
C ARG A 19 10.23 -9.71 -2.70
N GLN A 20 10.48 -11.02 -2.63
CA GLN A 20 11.57 -11.59 -1.84
C GLN A 20 12.95 -11.31 -2.43
N THR A 21 13.05 -11.36 -3.75
CA THR A 21 14.32 -11.24 -4.49
C THR A 21 14.43 -9.96 -5.29
N ASN A 22 13.33 -9.21 -5.42
CA ASN A 22 13.16 -8.05 -6.30
C ASN A 22 13.40 -8.38 -7.80
N GLU A 23 13.32 -9.66 -8.16
CA GLU A 23 13.39 -10.07 -9.56
C GLU A 23 12.16 -9.63 -10.32
N THR A 24 12.39 -9.03 -11.48
CA THR A 24 11.31 -8.64 -12.38
C THR A 24 10.78 -9.85 -13.12
N LEU A 25 9.52 -10.15 -12.93
CA LEU A 25 8.82 -11.23 -13.62
C LEU A 25 8.24 -10.74 -14.95
N ARG A 26 7.75 -9.50 -14.97
CA ARG A 26 7.12 -8.95 -16.17
C ARG A 26 7.22 -7.44 -16.22
N ILE A 27 7.43 -6.93 -17.43
CA ILE A 27 7.40 -5.49 -17.72
C ILE A 27 6.53 -5.30 -18.96
N MET A 28 5.53 -4.43 -18.85
CA MET A 28 4.73 -3.98 -19.97
C MET A 28 4.83 -2.47 -20.13
N ASN A 29 5.36 -2.02 -21.26
CA ASN A 29 5.39 -0.60 -21.57
C ASN A 29 4.01 -0.13 -22.04
N ARG A 30 3.55 0.96 -21.45
CA ARG A 30 2.24 1.56 -21.75
C ARG A 30 2.42 3.04 -22.03
N SER A 31 1.50 3.64 -22.81
CA SER A 31 1.50 5.08 -23.02
C SER A 31 1.17 5.81 -21.70
N GLY A 32 1.78 6.99 -21.46
CA GLY A 32 1.69 7.72 -20.21
C GLY A 32 0.32 8.28 -19.83
N ASN A 33 -0.67 8.20 -20.73
CA ASN A 33 -2.03 8.70 -20.50
C ASN A 33 -3.02 7.60 -20.05
N ARG A 34 -2.54 6.42 -19.70
CA ARG A 34 -3.42 5.32 -19.28
C ARG A 34 -3.46 5.17 -17.76
N PRO A 35 -4.61 4.73 -17.21
CA PRO A 35 -4.71 4.41 -15.78
C PRO A 35 -3.64 3.39 -15.36
N SER A 36 -3.08 3.56 -14.17
CA SER A 36 -1.99 2.71 -13.67
C SER A 36 -2.37 1.22 -13.63
N HIS A 37 -3.63 0.91 -13.38
CA HIS A 37 -4.16 -0.46 -13.28
C HIS A 37 -4.55 -1.09 -14.61
N GLU A 38 -4.61 -0.33 -15.70
CA GLU A 38 -5.07 -0.87 -16.99
C GLU A 38 -4.21 -2.04 -17.46
N GLY A 39 -4.84 -3.16 -17.74
CA GLY A 39 -4.18 -4.40 -18.16
C GLY A 39 -3.49 -5.18 -17.04
N ALA A 40 -3.42 -4.62 -15.81
CA ALA A 40 -2.68 -5.25 -14.72
C ALA A 40 -3.24 -6.62 -14.34
N ALA A 41 -4.57 -6.78 -14.32
CA ALA A 41 -5.19 -8.07 -13.98
C ALA A 41 -4.79 -9.19 -14.96
N ALA A 42 -4.79 -8.91 -16.25
CA ALA A 42 -4.39 -9.88 -17.28
C ALA A 42 -2.91 -10.28 -17.13
N GLU A 43 -2.04 -9.31 -16.89
CA GLU A 43 -0.62 -9.57 -16.68
C GLU A 43 -0.36 -10.35 -15.37
N CYS A 44 -1.11 -10.04 -14.31
CA CYS A 44 -1.06 -10.82 -13.07
C CYS A 44 -1.49 -12.27 -13.29
N ASP A 45 -2.55 -12.51 -14.07
CA ASP A 45 -3.01 -13.87 -14.38
C ASP A 45 -1.94 -14.67 -15.14
N ILE A 46 -1.24 -14.05 -16.09
CA ILE A 46 -0.14 -14.69 -16.81
C ILE A 46 0.98 -15.06 -15.84
N VAL A 47 1.42 -14.12 -15.01
CA VAL A 47 2.49 -14.36 -14.02
C VAL A 47 2.09 -15.45 -13.04
N VAL A 48 0.84 -15.47 -12.56
CA VAL A 48 0.33 -16.52 -11.68
C VAL A 48 0.38 -17.89 -12.34
N ALA A 49 0.02 -17.99 -13.62
CA ALA A 49 0.10 -19.25 -14.39
C ALA A 49 1.55 -19.73 -14.54
N GLU A 50 2.48 -18.82 -14.86
CA GLU A 50 3.91 -19.10 -14.95
C GLU A 50 4.48 -19.58 -13.61
N LEU A 51 4.16 -18.88 -12.51
CA LEU A 51 4.59 -19.28 -11.16
C LEU A 51 4.05 -20.65 -10.74
N ARG A 52 2.79 -20.96 -11.07
CA ARG A 52 2.22 -22.28 -10.82
C ARG A 52 2.91 -23.38 -11.59
N THR A 53 3.24 -23.13 -12.86
CA THR A 53 4.02 -24.04 -13.69
C THR A 53 5.42 -24.26 -13.12
N ALA A 54 6.03 -23.22 -12.56
CA ALA A 54 7.31 -23.32 -11.86
C ALA A 54 7.21 -23.98 -10.46
N GLY A 55 6.01 -24.41 -10.03
CA GLY A 55 5.81 -25.15 -8.78
C GLY A 55 5.43 -24.31 -7.55
N PHE A 56 5.25 -23.00 -7.69
CA PHE A 56 4.78 -22.17 -6.59
C PHE A 56 3.32 -22.43 -6.27
N ARG A 57 3.04 -22.84 -5.03
CA ARG A 57 1.69 -23.19 -4.57
C ARG A 57 1.01 -22.06 -3.80
N ASN A 58 1.77 -21.32 -3.00
CA ASN A 58 1.28 -20.25 -2.15
C ASN A 58 1.67 -18.90 -2.75
N ILE A 59 0.75 -18.30 -3.50
CA ILE A 59 0.96 -17.02 -4.16
C ILE A 59 0.17 -15.95 -3.40
N LEU A 60 0.86 -14.87 -3.02
CA LEU A 60 0.28 -13.65 -2.46
C LEU A 60 0.55 -12.50 -3.42
N MET A 61 -0.49 -11.94 -4.00
CA MET A 61 -0.42 -10.74 -4.81
C MET A 61 -0.46 -9.51 -3.92
N CYS A 62 0.42 -8.54 -4.18
CA CYS A 62 0.44 -7.27 -3.47
C CYS A 62 0.47 -6.12 -4.48
N GLY A 63 -0.26 -5.07 -4.19
CA GLY A 63 -0.28 -3.84 -4.98
C GLY A 63 -0.71 -2.65 -4.13
N ASP A 64 -0.50 -1.46 -4.64
CA ASP A 64 -1.01 -0.24 -4.02
C ASP A 64 -2.51 -0.01 -4.33
N THR A 65 -3.00 1.19 -4.03
CA THR A 65 -4.42 1.53 -4.20
C THR A 65 -4.89 1.48 -5.65
N ASP A 66 -4.02 1.77 -6.60
CA ASP A 66 -4.36 1.75 -8.02
C ASP A 66 -4.66 0.34 -8.54
N TYR A 67 -4.12 -0.69 -7.88
CA TYR A 67 -4.29 -2.08 -8.28
C TYR A 67 -5.41 -2.83 -7.56
N SER A 68 -6.19 -2.16 -6.71
CA SER A 68 -7.36 -2.74 -6.01
C SER A 68 -8.56 -2.94 -6.96
N GLN A 69 -8.39 -3.72 -8.02
CA GLN A 69 -9.42 -4.02 -9.01
C GLN A 69 -10.43 -5.02 -8.44
N THR A 70 -11.43 -4.49 -7.73
CA THR A 70 -12.39 -5.30 -6.96
C THR A 70 -13.18 -6.30 -7.80
N GLU A 71 -13.36 -6.05 -9.08
CA GLU A 71 -14.05 -6.92 -10.04
C GLU A 71 -13.36 -8.28 -10.24
N HIS A 72 -12.07 -8.40 -9.90
CA HIS A 72 -11.30 -9.63 -10.06
C HIS A 72 -11.12 -10.42 -8.77
N LEU A 73 -11.47 -9.86 -7.61
CA LEU A 73 -11.19 -10.47 -6.30
C LEU A 73 -11.86 -11.83 -6.13
N ASP A 74 -13.15 -11.95 -6.47
CA ASP A 74 -13.88 -13.23 -6.34
C ASP A 74 -13.24 -14.33 -7.20
N ARG A 75 -12.81 -13.99 -8.40
CA ARG A 75 -12.14 -14.92 -9.32
C ARG A 75 -10.78 -15.36 -8.76
N TRP A 76 -9.98 -14.44 -8.30
CA TRP A 76 -8.68 -14.76 -7.70
C TRP A 76 -8.81 -15.56 -6.42
N ASN A 77 -9.77 -15.20 -5.57
CA ASN A 77 -10.05 -15.95 -4.34
C ASN A 77 -10.48 -17.41 -4.65
N SER A 78 -11.41 -17.58 -5.59
CA SER A 78 -11.86 -18.91 -6.04
C SER A 78 -10.72 -19.74 -6.65
N ALA A 79 -9.74 -19.09 -7.25
CA ALA A 79 -8.52 -19.72 -7.76
C ALA A 79 -7.48 -20.01 -6.67
N GLY A 80 -7.78 -19.77 -5.39
CA GLY A 80 -6.88 -20.01 -4.27
C GLY A 80 -5.70 -19.04 -4.19
N LEU A 81 -5.84 -17.86 -4.79
CA LEU A 81 -4.85 -16.79 -4.66
C LEU A 81 -5.14 -15.95 -3.42
N ARG A 82 -4.10 -15.55 -2.73
CA ARG A 82 -4.18 -14.54 -1.68
C ARG A 82 -3.79 -13.19 -2.27
N PHE A 83 -4.38 -12.12 -1.76
CA PHE A 83 -4.06 -10.78 -2.22
C PHE A 83 -4.08 -9.78 -1.06
N HIS A 84 -3.25 -8.73 -1.21
CA HIS A 84 -3.16 -7.61 -0.30
C HIS A 84 -2.99 -6.36 -1.15
N PHE A 85 -4.08 -5.64 -1.36
CA PHE A 85 -4.09 -4.39 -2.12
C PHE A 85 -4.35 -3.21 -1.21
N GLY A 86 -3.74 -2.08 -1.52
CA GLY A 86 -4.16 -0.81 -0.94
C GLY A 86 -5.62 -0.52 -1.31
N CYS A 87 -6.29 0.29 -0.53
CA CYS A 87 -7.63 0.74 -0.81
C CYS A 87 -7.78 2.21 -0.38
N ASP A 88 -8.39 3.01 -1.25
CA ASP A 88 -8.67 4.39 -0.91
C ASP A 88 -9.66 4.49 0.25
N ALA A 89 -9.40 5.40 1.16
CA ALA A 89 -10.27 5.69 2.29
C ALA A 89 -11.54 6.43 1.84
N ARG A 90 -12.38 5.77 1.02
CA ARG A 90 -13.67 6.29 0.56
C ARG A 90 -14.61 6.51 1.74
N LEU A 91 -15.59 7.41 1.56
CA LEU A 91 -16.49 7.82 2.64
C LEU A 91 -17.17 6.62 3.31
N ASN A 92 -17.73 5.70 2.54
CA ASN A 92 -18.39 4.49 3.04
C ASN A 92 -17.46 3.57 3.88
N LEU A 93 -16.16 3.54 3.56
CA LEU A 93 -15.18 2.78 4.32
C LEU A 93 -14.78 3.49 5.61
N LYS A 94 -14.67 4.82 5.56
CA LYS A 94 -14.45 5.64 6.75
C LYS A 94 -15.60 5.51 7.74
N GLU A 95 -16.85 5.64 7.28
CA GLU A 95 -18.04 5.47 8.11
C GLU A 95 -18.09 4.09 8.77
N LYS A 96 -17.74 3.02 8.04
CA LYS A 96 -17.62 1.68 8.63
C LYS A 96 -16.53 1.57 9.69
N ALA A 97 -15.37 2.19 9.44
CA ALA A 97 -14.28 2.21 10.40
C ALA A 97 -14.63 3.03 11.65
N ASP A 98 -15.33 4.16 11.50
CA ASP A 98 -15.75 5.03 12.58
C ASP A 98 -16.84 4.38 13.49
N LEU A 99 -17.61 3.44 12.94
CA LEU A 99 -18.60 2.65 13.69
C LEU A 99 -17.98 1.50 14.49
N LEU A 100 -16.70 1.22 14.33
CA LEU A 100 -16.03 0.16 15.09
C LEU A 100 -15.88 0.57 16.56
N ASP A 101 -16.15 -0.39 17.46
CA ASP A 101 -15.92 -0.19 18.88
C ASP A 101 -14.44 0.08 19.17
N GLU A 102 -14.16 1.00 20.11
CA GLU A 102 -12.78 1.34 20.49
C GLU A 102 -11.96 0.13 20.97
N SER A 103 -12.61 -0.87 21.53
CA SER A 103 -11.95 -2.09 22.01
C SER A 103 -11.32 -2.96 20.91
N VAL A 104 -11.77 -2.83 19.66
CA VAL A 104 -11.19 -3.59 18.53
C VAL A 104 -9.93 -2.95 17.95
N TRP A 105 -9.69 -1.67 18.28
CA TRP A 105 -8.50 -0.96 17.85
C TRP A 105 -7.28 -1.40 18.65
N ARG A 106 -6.22 -1.75 17.95
CA ARG A 106 -4.96 -2.19 18.54
C ARG A 106 -3.83 -1.29 18.11
N ARG A 107 -2.95 -0.97 19.04
CA ARG A 107 -1.75 -0.18 18.74
C ARG A 107 -0.90 -0.88 17.68
N LEU A 108 -0.65 -0.23 16.55
CA LEU A 108 0.23 -0.74 15.52
C LEU A 108 1.70 -0.51 15.92
N LYS A 109 2.40 -1.60 16.21
CA LYS A 109 3.84 -1.58 16.47
C LYS A 109 4.55 -2.00 15.18
N ARG A 110 5.26 -1.07 14.56
CA ARG A 110 6.11 -1.39 13.41
C ARG A 110 7.50 -1.76 13.89
N PRO A 111 8.07 -2.89 13.46
CA PRO A 111 9.49 -3.16 13.72
C PRO A 111 10.34 -2.07 13.05
N ALA A 112 11.47 -1.74 13.65
CA ALA A 112 12.41 -0.80 13.06
C ALA A 112 12.83 -1.31 11.67
N LYS A 113 12.78 -0.43 10.67
CA LYS A 113 13.10 -0.79 9.28
C LYS A 113 14.57 -1.18 9.10
N TYR A 114 15.42 -0.72 10.00
CA TYR A 114 16.86 -0.99 10.06
C TYR A 114 17.30 -1.12 11.52
N ASP A 115 18.14 -2.08 11.81
CA ASP A 115 18.94 -2.08 13.04
C ASP A 115 19.99 -0.97 12.93
N VAL A 116 19.63 0.23 13.36
CA VAL A 116 20.61 1.30 13.47
C VAL A 116 21.44 1.01 14.72
N LYS A 117 22.63 0.49 14.55
CA LYS A 117 23.65 0.51 15.61
C LYS A 117 24.00 1.98 15.88
N THR A 118 23.22 2.64 16.70
CA THR A 118 23.53 3.97 17.18
C THR A 118 24.56 3.84 18.30
N THR A 119 25.82 4.18 18.01
CA THR A 119 26.73 4.65 19.06
C THR A 119 26.03 5.84 19.72
N LEU A 120 25.87 5.77 21.04
CA LEU A 120 25.34 6.86 21.85
C LEU A 120 26.10 8.15 21.51
N ARG A 121 25.50 8.99 20.69
CA ARG A 121 26.04 10.30 20.40
C ARG A 121 25.70 11.18 21.59
N VAL A 122 26.69 11.71 22.28
CA VAL A 122 26.49 12.75 23.27
C VAL A 122 25.80 13.91 22.55
N LYS A 123 24.52 14.12 22.82
CA LYS A 123 23.74 15.25 22.27
C LYS A 123 24.39 16.51 22.82
N ARG A 124 24.99 17.31 21.97
CA ARG A 124 25.29 18.71 22.31
C ARG A 124 23.98 19.46 22.30
N ASP A 125 23.72 20.24 23.37
CA ASP A 125 22.56 21.15 23.44
C ASP A 125 22.56 22.05 22.22
N ARG A 126 21.58 21.87 21.37
CA ARG A 126 21.41 22.71 20.17
C ARG A 126 20.61 23.93 20.56
N VAL A 127 21.13 25.11 20.27
CA VAL A 127 20.42 26.39 20.42
C VAL A 127 19.01 26.36 19.80
N LYS A 128 18.80 25.58 18.74
CA LYS A 128 17.50 25.36 18.11
C LYS A 128 16.51 24.61 18.98
N GLU A 129 16.93 23.67 19.82
CA GLU A 129 16.05 22.96 20.75
C GLU A 129 15.53 23.90 21.84
N GLN A 130 16.36 24.82 22.34
CA GLN A 130 15.95 25.83 23.29
C GLN A 130 14.92 26.81 22.70
N ILE A 131 15.05 27.16 21.41
CA ILE A 131 14.10 28.03 20.71
C ILE A 131 12.77 27.31 20.50
N VAL A 132 12.80 26.00 20.21
CA VAL A 132 11.60 25.18 20.03
C VAL A 132 10.84 25.06 21.35
N VAL A 133 11.53 24.82 22.46
CA VAL A 133 10.93 24.76 23.79
C VAL A 133 10.38 26.15 24.21
N ALA A 134 11.13 27.22 23.96
CA ALA A 134 10.71 28.58 24.30
C ALA A 134 9.51 29.09 23.49
N ARG A 135 9.22 28.52 22.33
CA ARG A 135 8.08 28.85 21.46
C ARG A 135 6.89 27.91 21.64
N GLU A 136 6.91 27.04 22.65
CA GLU A 136 5.84 26.07 22.89
C GLU A 136 5.44 25.25 21.63
N TYR A 137 6.36 25.08 20.70
CA TYR A 137 6.15 24.08 19.68
C TYR A 137 6.16 22.71 20.36
N LEU A 138 4.99 22.31 20.80
CA LEU A 138 4.76 20.91 21.13
C LEU A 138 5.28 20.09 19.96
N ASN A 139 6.35 19.35 20.19
CA ASN A 139 6.79 18.36 19.25
C ASN A 139 5.54 17.59 18.86
N ILE A 140 5.13 17.65 17.60
CA ILE A 140 4.13 16.76 17.05
C ILE A 140 4.81 15.38 17.06
N VAL A 141 4.83 14.82 18.25
CA VAL A 141 5.44 13.54 18.49
C VAL A 141 4.58 12.51 17.80
N LEU A 142 5.19 11.98 16.75
CA LEU A 142 4.92 10.65 16.24
C LEU A 142 3.44 10.26 16.29
N LYS A 143 2.81 10.42 15.16
CA LYS A 143 1.47 9.89 14.90
C LYS A 143 1.37 8.47 15.43
N ASN A 144 0.61 8.27 16.47
CA ASN A 144 0.26 6.95 16.90
C ASN A 144 -0.64 6.33 15.84
N GLU A 145 -0.31 5.14 15.41
CA GLU A 145 -1.13 4.38 14.49
C GLU A 145 -1.84 3.28 15.27
N ASP A 146 -3.14 3.18 15.09
CA ASP A 146 -3.93 2.07 15.55
C ASP A 146 -4.49 1.31 14.35
N VAL A 147 -4.64 0.01 14.49
CA VAL A 147 -5.13 -0.88 13.45
C VAL A 147 -6.38 -1.60 13.93
N ALA A 148 -7.36 -1.68 13.06
CA ALA A 148 -8.56 -2.50 13.24
C ALA A 148 -8.91 -3.23 11.95
N GLU A 149 -9.82 -4.18 12.03
CA GLU A 149 -10.26 -5.02 10.93
C GLU A 149 -11.78 -5.09 10.90
N PHE A 150 -12.32 -5.17 9.71
CA PHE A 150 -13.74 -5.43 9.49
C PHE A 150 -13.96 -6.12 8.15
N ASP A 151 -15.10 -6.78 8.00
CA ASP A 151 -15.49 -7.40 6.74
C ASP A 151 -16.18 -6.39 5.84
N TYR A 152 -15.77 -6.37 4.60
CA TYR A 152 -16.33 -5.49 3.57
C TYR A 152 -16.59 -6.26 2.28
N GLN A 153 -17.79 -6.09 1.75
CA GLN A 153 -18.15 -6.60 0.42
C GLN A 153 -18.11 -5.45 -0.58
N PRO A 154 -17.12 -5.40 -1.49
CA PRO A 154 -17.13 -4.45 -2.59
C PRO A 154 -18.33 -4.66 -3.50
N THR A 155 -18.85 -3.59 -4.12
CA THR A 155 -20.05 -3.65 -4.97
C THR A 155 -19.88 -4.62 -6.16
N ALA A 156 -18.65 -4.77 -6.67
CA ALA A 156 -18.35 -5.70 -7.77
C ALA A 156 -18.18 -7.15 -7.31
N CYS A 157 -18.22 -7.44 -6.01
CA CYS A 157 -17.96 -8.76 -5.44
C CYS A 157 -19.23 -9.41 -4.89
N LYS A 158 -19.28 -10.73 -4.98
CA LYS A 158 -20.28 -11.57 -4.30
C LYS A 158 -19.84 -11.98 -2.89
N GLN A 159 -18.55 -11.92 -2.61
CA GLN A 159 -17.94 -12.31 -1.35
C GLN A 159 -17.50 -11.09 -0.54
N SER A 160 -17.45 -11.26 0.78
CA SER A 160 -16.84 -10.28 1.68
C SER A 160 -15.36 -10.57 1.86
N TYR A 161 -14.59 -9.52 2.02
CA TYR A 161 -13.15 -9.56 2.21
C TYR A 161 -12.77 -8.81 3.47
N ARG A 162 -11.74 -9.32 4.14
CA ARG A 162 -11.17 -8.68 5.30
C ARG A 162 -10.51 -7.36 4.91
N MET A 163 -11.00 -6.27 5.50
CA MET A 163 -10.40 -4.95 5.40
C MET A 163 -9.56 -4.65 6.64
N ILE A 164 -8.37 -4.13 6.43
CA ILE A 164 -7.50 -3.63 7.49
C ILE A 164 -7.47 -2.12 7.36
N CYS A 165 -7.91 -1.43 8.40
CA CYS A 165 -7.85 0.02 8.47
C CYS A 165 -6.81 0.49 9.49
N ILE A 166 -6.15 1.58 9.16
CA ILE A 166 -5.16 2.24 10.02
C ILE A 166 -5.64 3.67 10.24
N ARG A 167 -5.81 4.05 11.50
CA ARG A 167 -6.06 5.43 11.87
C ARG A 167 -4.80 6.03 12.50
N THR A 168 -4.55 7.28 12.19
CA THR A 168 -3.50 8.07 12.83
C THR A 168 -4.16 9.07 13.78
N GLY A 169 -3.88 8.95 15.07
CA GLY A 169 -4.39 9.86 16.08
C GLY A 169 -3.30 10.77 16.65
N PRO A 170 -3.66 11.91 17.24
CA PRO A 170 -2.74 12.66 18.07
C PRO A 170 -2.37 11.81 19.30
N THR A 171 -1.09 11.78 19.61
CA THR A 171 -0.64 11.29 20.92
C THR A 171 -0.96 12.34 21.97
N TRP A 172 -1.86 12.04 22.88
CA TRP A 172 -2.07 12.77 24.13
C TRP A 172 -1.06 12.31 25.16
#